data_774f085963f9efe9362cce5ec9dcbca0
#
_entry.id   774f085963f9efe9362cce5ec9dcbca0
#
_cell.length_a   1.000
_cell.length_b   1.000
_cell.length_c   1.000
_cell.angle_alpha   90.00
_cell.angle_beta   90.00
_cell.angle_gamma   90.00
#
_symmetry.space_group_name_H-M   'P 1'
#
loop_
_entity.id
_entity.type
_entity.pdbx_description
1 polymer ?
#
loop_
_entity_poly.entity_id
_entity_poly.type
_entity_poly.pdbx_seq_one_letter_code
_entity_poly.pdbx_strand_id
1 'polypeptide(L)'
;MPAFQEYFDPSHQMVRDSVRRFVEREILPDIDQWEEAESFPRELYLKAGAAGILGIGYPEVLGGSHEGDLFAKVAASEELMRCGSGGLVAGLGSLDIGLPPIIKWARPDVRDRVVPQVLSGEKISALAVTEPGGGSDVANLQTRAVRDGDFYRVSGSKTFITSGVRADYYTVAVRTGAPGFAGISLLLIEKGTPGFTVGRELKKMGWWASDTAELFFDDCRVPVGNLIGAENMGFACIMGNFQSERLALALMANMTAQLALEESLKWAREREAFGKPIGKFQVIKHRLAEMATALEVSREFTYRQAAKMAAGQSVIKEISMAKNFATDTSDRITTEAVQILGGLGYMRESLVERLYRDNRILSIGGGTREVMNEIISKQMGL
;
A
#
# COMPACT_ATOMS: atom_id res chain seq x y z
N MET A 1 -6.55 29.28 -3.96
CA MET A 1 -6.53 28.15 -4.90
C MET A 1 -6.25 26.91 -4.07
N PRO A 2 -6.83 25.74 -4.34
CA PRO A 2 -6.38 24.52 -3.68
C PRO A 2 -4.89 24.35 -3.94
N ALA A 3 -4.13 23.98 -2.90
CA ALA A 3 -2.71 23.72 -3.01
C ALA A 3 -2.44 22.61 -4.05
N PHE A 4 -1.36 22.72 -4.80
CA PHE A 4 -0.90 21.72 -5.79
C PHE A 4 -1.77 21.54 -7.05
N GLN A 5 -2.58 22.54 -7.43
CA GLN A 5 -3.41 22.47 -8.66
C GLN A 5 -2.59 22.23 -9.94
N GLU A 6 -1.32 22.65 -9.96
CA GLU A 6 -0.42 22.47 -11.09
C GLU A 6 -0.13 21.00 -11.43
N TYR A 7 -0.35 20.08 -10.50
CA TYR A 7 -0.16 18.63 -10.71
C TYR A 7 -1.42 17.92 -11.19
N PHE A 8 -2.59 18.55 -11.08
CA PHE A 8 -3.89 17.92 -11.35
C PHE A 8 -4.68 18.71 -12.38
N ASP A 9 -5.24 17.99 -13.33
CA ASP A 9 -6.16 18.51 -14.33
C ASP A 9 -7.65 18.25 -13.97
N PRO A 10 -8.61 18.71 -14.76
CA PRO A 10 -10.04 18.49 -14.50
C PRO A 10 -10.45 17.01 -14.47
N SER A 11 -9.76 16.11 -15.20
CA SER A 11 -10.08 14.68 -15.19
C SER A 11 -9.73 14.06 -13.83
N HIS A 12 -8.62 14.45 -13.23
CA HIS A 12 -8.23 14.03 -11.88
C HIS A 12 -9.22 14.51 -10.82
N GLN A 13 -9.83 15.70 -11.01
CA GLN A 13 -10.90 16.18 -10.12
C GLN A 13 -12.14 15.29 -10.21
N MET A 14 -12.51 14.83 -11.42
CA MET A 14 -13.61 13.88 -11.60
C MET A 14 -13.32 12.52 -10.88
N VAL A 15 -12.08 12.04 -10.95
CA VAL A 15 -11.63 10.86 -10.19
C VAL A 15 -11.81 11.11 -8.68
N ARG A 16 -11.30 12.24 -8.15
CA ARG A 16 -11.48 12.61 -6.74
C ARG A 16 -12.95 12.58 -6.32
N ASP A 17 -13.81 13.23 -7.09
CA ASP A 17 -15.25 13.33 -6.77
C ASP A 17 -15.93 11.95 -6.82
N SER A 18 -15.52 11.06 -7.71
CA SER A 18 -16.04 9.70 -7.79
C SER A 18 -15.63 8.86 -6.60
N VAL A 19 -14.33 8.86 -6.26
CA VAL A 19 -13.81 8.10 -5.13
C VAL A 19 -14.34 8.64 -3.81
N ARG A 20 -14.44 9.97 -3.64
CA ARG A 20 -15.03 10.61 -2.46
C ARG A 20 -16.45 10.14 -2.23
N ARG A 21 -17.31 10.15 -3.25
CA ARG A 21 -18.70 9.67 -3.14
C ARG A 21 -18.74 8.18 -2.74
N PHE A 22 -17.82 7.38 -3.25
CA PHE A 22 -17.73 5.97 -2.85
C PHE A 22 -17.34 5.84 -1.37
N VAL A 23 -16.32 6.56 -0.92
CA VAL A 23 -15.88 6.57 0.49
C VAL A 23 -17.02 6.99 1.41
N GLU A 24 -17.72 8.08 1.07
CA GLU A 24 -18.83 8.60 1.87
C GLU A 24 -20.03 7.63 1.97
N ARG A 25 -20.33 6.90 0.88
CA ARG A 25 -21.49 6.03 0.82
C ARG A 25 -21.23 4.61 1.27
N GLU A 26 -20.08 4.05 0.92
CA GLU A 26 -19.82 2.61 1.05
C GLU A 26 -18.80 2.28 2.16
N ILE A 27 -18.07 3.27 2.70
CA ILE A 27 -17.02 3.03 3.68
C ILE A 27 -17.30 3.74 5.01
N LEU A 28 -17.46 5.06 4.99
CA LEU A 28 -17.58 5.86 6.23
C LEU A 28 -18.70 5.42 7.17
N PRO A 29 -19.88 4.95 6.69
CA PRO A 29 -20.94 4.53 7.61
C PRO A 29 -20.56 3.34 8.49
N ASP A 30 -19.67 2.46 8.03
CA ASP A 30 -19.36 1.19 8.69
C ASP A 30 -17.89 1.05 9.13
N ILE A 31 -17.04 2.05 8.85
CA ILE A 31 -15.59 1.94 9.05
C ILE A 31 -15.20 1.62 10.49
N ASP A 32 -15.87 2.22 11.48
CA ASP A 32 -15.57 1.99 12.88
C ASP A 32 -15.91 0.56 13.28
N GLN A 33 -17.03 0.02 12.79
CA GLN A 33 -17.40 -1.37 12.99
C GLN A 33 -16.40 -2.33 12.36
N TRP A 34 -15.91 -2.03 11.16
CA TRP A 34 -14.91 -2.86 10.47
C TRP A 34 -13.53 -2.82 11.15
N GLU A 35 -13.15 -1.69 11.68
CA GLU A 35 -11.92 -1.58 12.49
C GLU A 35 -12.02 -2.41 13.77
N GLU A 36 -13.16 -2.34 14.49
CA GLU A 36 -13.39 -3.17 15.69
C GLU A 36 -13.46 -4.67 15.37
N ALA A 37 -14.05 -5.04 14.24
CA ALA A 37 -14.11 -6.41 13.77
C ALA A 37 -12.79 -6.92 13.19
N GLU A 38 -11.79 -6.04 13.04
CA GLU A 38 -10.52 -6.31 12.39
C GLU A 38 -10.67 -6.88 10.97
N SER A 39 -11.76 -6.54 10.30
CA SER A 39 -12.10 -7.04 8.96
C SER A 39 -13.18 -6.18 8.32
N PHE A 40 -13.19 -6.09 6.99
CA PHE A 40 -14.30 -5.53 6.21
C PHE A 40 -14.87 -6.58 5.25
N PRO A 41 -16.15 -6.46 4.84
CA PRO A 41 -16.81 -7.46 4.02
C PRO A 41 -16.21 -7.57 2.63
N ARG A 42 -16.17 -8.80 2.08
CA ARG A 42 -15.64 -9.06 0.72
C ARG A 42 -16.43 -8.32 -0.36
N GLU A 43 -17.71 -8.07 -0.12
CA GLU A 43 -18.62 -7.33 -0.99
C GLU A 43 -18.12 -5.92 -1.31
N LEU A 44 -17.28 -5.33 -0.46
CA LEU A 44 -16.69 -4.02 -0.71
C LEU A 44 -15.77 -4.04 -1.95
N TYR A 45 -15.07 -5.16 -2.22
CA TYR A 45 -14.28 -5.31 -3.44
C TYR A 45 -15.16 -5.28 -4.69
N LEU A 46 -16.30 -5.99 -4.66
CA LEU A 46 -17.26 -5.98 -5.78
C LEU A 46 -17.83 -4.59 -6.01
N LYS A 47 -18.18 -3.87 -4.95
CA LYS A 47 -18.67 -2.48 -5.03
C LYS A 47 -17.59 -1.54 -5.58
N ALA A 48 -16.33 -1.69 -5.14
CA ALA A 48 -15.21 -0.88 -5.62
C ALA A 48 -14.88 -1.19 -7.09
N GLY A 49 -14.97 -2.47 -7.51
CA GLY A 49 -14.84 -2.87 -8.90
C GLY A 49 -15.95 -2.30 -9.78
N ALA A 50 -17.22 -2.45 -9.36
CA ALA A 50 -18.38 -1.90 -10.08
C ALA A 50 -18.35 -0.36 -10.19
N ALA A 51 -17.76 0.33 -9.21
CA ALA A 51 -17.52 1.77 -9.24
C ALA A 51 -16.29 2.17 -10.07
N GLY A 52 -15.54 1.22 -10.65
CA GLY A 52 -14.34 1.43 -11.44
C GLY A 52 -13.09 1.83 -10.64
N ILE A 53 -13.17 1.82 -9.30
CA ILE A 53 -12.08 2.32 -8.43
C ILE A 53 -10.85 1.40 -8.49
N LEU A 54 -11.06 0.08 -8.48
CA LEU A 54 -9.96 -0.90 -8.55
C LEU A 54 -9.23 -0.86 -9.90
N GLY A 55 -9.89 -0.34 -10.95
CA GLY A 55 -9.35 -0.27 -12.30
C GLY A 55 -8.57 1.00 -12.64
N ILE A 56 -8.55 2.01 -11.76
CA ILE A 56 -7.91 3.31 -12.07
C ILE A 56 -6.40 3.13 -12.30
N GLY A 57 -5.91 3.60 -13.46
CA GLY A 57 -4.52 3.52 -13.91
C GLY A 57 -4.10 2.17 -14.49
N TYR A 58 -5.04 1.23 -14.62
CA TYR A 58 -4.83 -0.09 -15.25
C TYR A 58 -5.25 -0.10 -16.72
N PRO A 59 -4.75 -1.07 -17.54
CA PRO A 59 -5.08 -1.16 -18.96
C PRO A 59 -6.58 -1.30 -19.21
N GLU A 60 -7.11 -0.45 -20.11
CA GLU A 60 -8.55 -0.46 -20.45
C GLU A 60 -8.98 -1.80 -21.06
N VAL A 61 -8.12 -2.42 -21.86
CA VAL A 61 -8.36 -3.74 -22.46
C VAL A 61 -8.51 -4.86 -21.43
N LEU A 62 -8.08 -4.65 -20.18
CA LEU A 62 -8.20 -5.58 -19.07
C LEU A 62 -9.29 -5.18 -18.05
N GLY A 63 -10.10 -4.18 -18.38
CA GLY A 63 -11.15 -3.68 -17.49
C GLY A 63 -10.73 -2.50 -16.60
N GLY A 64 -9.58 -1.90 -16.87
CA GLY A 64 -9.12 -0.69 -16.19
C GLY A 64 -9.64 0.61 -16.78
N SER A 65 -9.14 1.71 -16.26
CA SER A 65 -9.41 3.07 -16.74
C SER A 65 -8.20 3.97 -16.47
N HIS A 66 -8.10 5.11 -17.15
CA HIS A 66 -7.00 6.07 -16.97
C HIS A 66 -5.63 5.40 -17.14
N GLU A 67 -5.48 4.52 -18.12
CA GLU A 67 -4.27 3.76 -18.38
C GLU A 67 -3.04 4.66 -18.48
N GLY A 68 -2.03 4.37 -17.64
CA GLY A 68 -0.77 5.12 -17.63
C GLY A 68 -0.84 6.48 -16.93
N ASP A 69 -2.01 6.93 -16.48
CA ASP A 69 -2.18 8.18 -15.76
C ASP A 69 -1.86 7.99 -14.27
N LEU A 70 -0.64 8.35 -13.89
CA LEU A 70 -0.18 8.25 -12.51
C LEU A 70 -0.94 9.21 -11.58
N PHE A 71 -1.33 10.41 -12.06
CA PHE A 71 -2.01 11.39 -11.22
C PHE A 71 -3.49 11.04 -10.98
N ALA A 72 -4.12 10.29 -11.87
CA ALA A 72 -5.42 9.68 -11.59
C ALA A 72 -5.32 8.68 -10.41
N LYS A 73 -4.26 7.84 -10.39
CA LYS A 73 -3.99 6.95 -9.23
C LYS A 73 -3.69 7.74 -7.95
N VAL A 74 -2.91 8.81 -8.02
CA VAL A 74 -2.63 9.68 -6.87
C VAL A 74 -3.93 10.25 -6.32
N ALA A 75 -4.77 10.84 -7.18
CA ALA A 75 -6.05 11.41 -6.81
C ALA A 75 -6.98 10.38 -6.14
N ALA A 76 -7.06 9.18 -6.71
CA ALA A 76 -7.87 8.08 -6.15
C ALA A 76 -7.35 7.62 -4.78
N SER A 77 -6.03 7.43 -4.64
CA SER A 77 -5.41 6.97 -3.39
C SER A 77 -5.60 7.98 -2.25
N GLU A 78 -5.47 9.26 -2.54
CA GLU A 78 -5.68 10.33 -1.54
C GLU A 78 -7.13 10.39 -1.06
N GLU A 79 -8.11 10.31 -1.97
CA GLU A 79 -9.52 10.33 -1.58
C GLU A 79 -9.92 9.03 -0.86
N LEU A 80 -9.40 7.87 -1.27
CA LEU A 80 -9.67 6.62 -0.57
C LEU A 80 -9.13 6.67 0.87
N MET A 81 -7.96 7.26 1.10
CA MET A 81 -7.37 7.41 2.43
C MET A 81 -8.18 8.33 3.36
N ARG A 82 -9.11 9.14 2.84
CA ARG A 82 -10.04 9.94 3.66
C ARG A 82 -11.00 9.10 4.50
N CYS A 83 -11.10 7.79 4.26
CA CYS A 83 -11.80 6.88 5.17
C CYS A 83 -11.11 6.77 6.55
N GLY A 84 -9.87 7.24 6.69
CA GLY A 84 -9.13 7.23 7.95
C GLY A 84 -8.68 5.84 8.42
N SER A 85 -8.72 4.82 7.57
CA SER A 85 -8.24 3.47 7.87
C SER A 85 -7.18 3.03 6.87
N GLY A 86 -5.93 3.01 7.32
CA GLY A 86 -4.81 2.49 6.52
C GLY A 86 -4.97 1.01 6.20
N GLY A 87 -5.59 0.25 7.10
CA GLY A 87 -5.87 -1.17 6.91
C GLY A 87 -6.84 -1.44 5.76
N LEU A 88 -7.96 -0.72 5.71
CA LEU A 88 -8.92 -0.85 4.62
C LEU A 88 -8.29 -0.49 3.27
N VAL A 89 -7.55 0.62 3.22
CA VAL A 89 -6.85 1.07 2.01
C VAL A 89 -5.81 0.05 1.56
N ALA A 90 -5.03 -0.52 2.47
CA ALA A 90 -4.05 -1.56 2.16
C ALA A 90 -4.72 -2.86 1.68
N GLY A 91 -5.87 -3.21 2.25
CA GLY A 91 -6.67 -4.36 1.82
C GLY A 91 -7.17 -4.20 0.39
N LEU A 92 -7.93 -3.13 0.11
CA LEU A 92 -8.42 -2.85 -1.25
C LEU A 92 -7.27 -2.66 -2.25
N GLY A 93 -6.17 -2.01 -1.84
CA GLY A 93 -5.00 -1.73 -2.65
C GLY A 93 -4.00 -2.89 -2.81
N SER A 94 -4.27 -4.08 -2.27
CA SER A 94 -3.37 -5.22 -2.42
C SER A 94 -3.12 -5.62 -3.89
N LEU A 95 -4.05 -5.30 -4.76
CA LEU A 95 -3.91 -5.47 -6.20
C LEU A 95 -2.75 -4.62 -6.79
N ASP A 96 -2.46 -3.46 -6.25
CA ASP A 96 -1.43 -2.55 -6.75
C ASP A 96 0.00 -3.09 -6.56
N ILE A 97 0.16 -4.11 -5.71
CA ILE A 97 1.43 -4.83 -5.55
C ILE A 97 1.41 -6.22 -6.18
N GLY A 98 0.24 -6.88 -6.24
CA GLY A 98 0.10 -8.24 -6.77
C GLY A 98 -0.02 -8.32 -8.28
N LEU A 99 -0.75 -7.39 -8.92
CA LEU A 99 -1.03 -7.42 -10.35
C LEU A 99 0.07 -6.89 -11.28
N PRO A 100 0.84 -5.84 -10.95
CA PRO A 100 1.78 -5.26 -11.90
C PRO A 100 2.77 -6.28 -12.51
N PRO A 101 3.35 -7.24 -11.76
CA PRO A 101 4.16 -8.29 -12.35
C PRO A 101 3.38 -9.18 -13.33
N ILE A 102 2.12 -9.50 -13.04
CA ILE A 102 1.27 -10.31 -13.91
C ILE A 102 0.98 -9.57 -15.22
N ILE A 103 0.58 -8.29 -15.13
CA ILE A 103 0.26 -7.47 -16.30
C ILE A 103 1.46 -7.36 -17.24
N LYS A 104 2.65 -7.15 -16.68
CA LYS A 104 3.84 -6.83 -17.48
C LYS A 104 4.56 -8.05 -18.02
N TRP A 105 4.56 -9.18 -17.30
CA TRP A 105 5.44 -10.30 -17.61
C TRP A 105 4.76 -11.67 -17.66
N ALA A 106 3.51 -11.83 -17.20
CA ALA A 106 2.83 -13.11 -17.33
C ALA A 106 2.46 -13.42 -18.80
N ARG A 107 2.25 -14.67 -19.07
CA ARG A 107 1.70 -15.12 -20.35
C ARG A 107 0.33 -14.48 -20.59
N PRO A 108 -0.05 -14.18 -21.85
CA PRO A 108 -1.34 -13.56 -22.15
C PRO A 108 -2.55 -14.31 -21.57
N ASP A 109 -2.56 -15.64 -21.65
CA ASP A 109 -3.65 -16.47 -21.12
C ASP A 109 -3.82 -16.34 -19.59
N VAL A 110 -2.72 -16.20 -18.85
CA VAL A 110 -2.73 -15.97 -17.40
C VAL A 110 -3.18 -14.54 -17.08
N ARG A 111 -2.59 -13.56 -17.76
CA ARG A 111 -2.92 -12.14 -17.58
C ARG A 111 -4.39 -11.86 -17.84
N ASP A 112 -4.88 -12.31 -19.01
CA ASP A 112 -6.24 -12.01 -19.49
C ASP A 112 -7.32 -12.74 -18.66
N ARG A 113 -6.94 -13.82 -17.98
CA ARG A 113 -7.80 -14.53 -17.01
C ARG A 113 -7.80 -13.86 -15.63
N VAL A 114 -6.64 -13.47 -15.11
CA VAL A 114 -6.48 -13.03 -13.72
C VAL A 114 -6.88 -11.57 -13.54
N VAL A 115 -6.36 -10.68 -14.40
CA VAL A 115 -6.47 -9.23 -14.18
C VAL A 115 -7.91 -8.74 -14.18
N PRO A 116 -8.78 -9.10 -15.17
CA PRO A 116 -10.16 -8.63 -15.16
C PRO A 116 -10.94 -9.06 -13.92
N GLN A 117 -10.73 -10.27 -13.42
CA GLN A 117 -11.40 -10.78 -12.23
C GLN A 117 -10.99 -10.02 -10.95
N VAL A 118 -9.75 -9.52 -10.90
CA VAL A 118 -9.29 -8.72 -9.76
C VAL A 118 -9.78 -7.28 -9.88
N LEU A 119 -9.76 -6.69 -11.07
CA LEU A 119 -10.25 -5.33 -11.28
C LEU A 119 -11.77 -5.21 -11.09
N SER A 120 -12.54 -6.27 -11.37
CA SER A 120 -13.97 -6.34 -11.05
C SER A 120 -14.27 -6.56 -9.57
N GLY A 121 -13.27 -6.92 -8.76
CA GLY A 121 -13.45 -7.26 -7.34
C GLY A 121 -13.97 -8.68 -7.08
N GLU A 122 -14.18 -9.50 -8.11
CA GLU A 122 -14.58 -10.91 -7.97
C GLU A 122 -13.49 -11.73 -7.27
N LYS A 123 -12.24 -11.43 -7.58
CA LYS A 123 -11.05 -12.07 -7.02
C LYS A 123 -10.13 -11.05 -6.37
N ILE A 124 -9.35 -11.50 -5.41
CA ILE A 124 -8.40 -10.68 -4.67
C ILE A 124 -7.00 -11.20 -4.94
N SER A 125 -6.04 -10.31 -5.17
CA SER A 125 -4.63 -10.65 -5.36
C SER A 125 -3.77 -10.22 -4.19
N ALA A 126 -2.72 -10.99 -3.92
CA ALA A 126 -1.70 -10.69 -2.93
C ALA A 126 -0.29 -10.87 -3.50
N LEU A 127 0.69 -10.15 -2.94
CA LEU A 127 2.11 -10.34 -3.22
C LEU A 127 2.78 -11.03 -2.03
N ALA A 128 3.46 -12.14 -2.26
CA ALA A 128 4.10 -12.95 -1.24
C ALA A 128 5.62 -13.04 -1.47
N VAL A 129 6.38 -12.15 -0.81
CA VAL A 129 7.85 -12.08 -0.92
C VAL A 129 8.49 -12.44 0.41
N THR A 130 8.10 -11.77 1.50
CA THR A 130 8.73 -11.87 2.83
C THR A 130 8.63 -13.27 3.43
N GLU A 131 9.70 -13.72 4.06
CA GLU A 131 9.80 -15.02 4.76
C GLU A 131 10.09 -14.82 6.25
N PRO A 132 9.81 -15.84 7.11
CA PRO A 132 10.15 -15.76 8.54
C PRO A 132 11.63 -15.47 8.81
N GLY A 133 12.52 -15.88 7.91
CA GLY A 133 13.96 -15.66 8.02
C GLY A 133 14.47 -14.31 7.56
N GLY A 134 13.63 -13.49 6.88
CA GLY A 134 14.09 -12.19 6.38
C GLY A 134 13.07 -11.46 5.50
N GLY A 135 12.98 -10.15 5.70
CA GLY A 135 12.16 -9.24 4.88
C GLY A 135 13.01 -8.28 4.04
N SER A 136 14.03 -7.66 4.64
CA SER A 136 14.89 -6.70 3.95
C SER A 136 15.86 -7.38 2.97
N ASP A 137 16.32 -8.57 3.29
CA ASP A 137 17.25 -9.37 2.48
C ASP A 137 16.49 -10.32 1.55
N VAL A 138 15.75 -9.73 0.59
CA VAL A 138 14.97 -10.49 -0.41
C VAL A 138 15.85 -11.44 -1.23
N ALA A 139 17.12 -11.09 -1.44
CA ALA A 139 18.06 -11.92 -2.20
C ALA A 139 18.32 -13.29 -1.57
N ASN A 140 18.08 -13.44 -0.27
CA ASN A 140 18.31 -14.68 0.49
C ASN A 140 17.03 -15.48 0.78
N LEU A 141 15.91 -15.21 0.10
CA LEU A 141 14.70 -15.99 0.28
C LEU A 141 14.93 -17.49 0.05
N GLN A 142 14.27 -18.33 0.87
CA GLN A 142 14.50 -19.77 0.95
C GLN A 142 13.36 -20.61 0.33
N THR A 143 12.15 -20.06 0.16
CA THR A 143 11.04 -20.78 -0.49
C THR A 143 11.48 -21.24 -1.87
N ARG A 144 11.58 -22.55 -2.05
CA ARG A 144 12.20 -23.18 -3.21
C ARG A 144 11.14 -23.69 -4.19
N ALA A 145 11.39 -23.55 -5.47
CA ALA A 145 10.60 -24.17 -6.53
C ALA A 145 11.53 -24.99 -7.43
N VAL A 146 11.24 -26.27 -7.58
CA VAL A 146 11.99 -27.21 -8.43
C VAL A 146 11.10 -27.64 -9.58
N ARG A 147 11.58 -27.50 -10.81
CA ARG A 147 10.84 -27.94 -11.99
C ARG A 147 10.75 -29.46 -12.03
N ASP A 148 9.53 -29.98 -12.19
CA ASP A 148 9.20 -31.40 -12.33
C ASP A 148 8.21 -31.57 -13.49
N GLY A 149 8.73 -31.79 -14.69
CA GLY A 149 7.95 -31.85 -15.91
C GLY A 149 7.20 -30.57 -16.21
N ASP A 150 5.87 -30.63 -16.22
CA ASP A 150 4.97 -29.51 -16.50
C ASP A 150 4.59 -28.70 -15.26
N PHE A 151 5.24 -28.97 -14.12
CA PHE A 151 4.97 -28.31 -12.84
C PHE A 151 6.25 -27.81 -12.18
N TYR A 152 6.08 -26.83 -11.27
CA TYR A 152 7.02 -26.54 -10.21
C TYR A 152 6.52 -27.15 -8.91
N ARG A 153 7.41 -27.80 -8.16
CA ARG A 153 7.16 -28.26 -6.79
C ARG A 153 7.71 -27.19 -5.85
N VAL A 154 6.78 -26.50 -5.17
CA VAL A 154 7.12 -25.38 -4.29
C VAL A 154 7.09 -25.83 -2.83
N SER A 155 8.17 -25.54 -2.08
CA SER A 155 8.28 -25.83 -0.64
C SER A 155 8.90 -24.65 0.10
N GLY A 156 8.30 -24.27 1.25
CA GLY A 156 8.71 -23.14 2.06
C GLY A 156 7.55 -22.41 2.72
N SER A 157 7.78 -21.19 3.15
CA SER A 157 6.76 -20.38 3.80
C SER A 157 6.95 -18.90 3.54
N LYS A 158 5.86 -18.15 3.63
CA LYS A 158 5.84 -16.68 3.57
C LYS A 158 5.15 -16.13 4.80
N THR A 159 5.52 -14.92 5.21
CA THR A 159 4.94 -14.25 6.36
C THR A 159 4.66 -12.77 6.08
N PHE A 160 3.78 -12.18 6.88
CA PHE A 160 3.34 -10.79 6.76
C PHE A 160 2.66 -10.47 5.41
N ILE A 161 1.93 -11.43 4.84
CA ILE A 161 1.31 -11.26 3.53
C ILE A 161 -0.03 -10.56 3.68
N THR A 162 -0.10 -9.30 3.25
CA THR A 162 -1.33 -8.50 3.21
C THR A 162 -2.34 -9.15 2.28
N SER A 163 -3.61 -9.20 2.72
CA SER A 163 -4.69 -9.95 2.08
C SER A 163 -4.43 -11.45 1.97
N GLY A 164 -3.48 -11.99 2.73
CA GLY A 164 -3.06 -13.38 2.64
C GLY A 164 -4.16 -14.39 3.01
N VAL A 165 -5.11 -14.00 3.86
CA VAL A 165 -6.26 -14.85 4.21
C VAL A 165 -7.31 -14.85 3.11
N ARG A 166 -7.64 -13.67 2.58
CA ARG A 166 -8.77 -13.48 1.66
C ARG A 166 -8.42 -13.58 0.18
N ALA A 167 -7.14 -13.48 -0.20
CA ALA A 167 -6.71 -13.54 -1.58
C ALA A 167 -7.08 -14.87 -2.27
N ASP A 168 -7.35 -14.78 -3.56
CA ASP A 168 -7.57 -15.91 -4.46
C ASP A 168 -6.32 -16.20 -5.30
N TYR A 169 -5.55 -15.15 -5.62
CA TYR A 169 -4.34 -15.18 -6.43
C TYR A 169 -3.15 -14.64 -5.65
N TYR A 170 -2.05 -15.38 -5.66
CA TYR A 170 -0.81 -15.00 -4.96
C TYR A 170 0.33 -14.93 -5.97
N THR A 171 0.92 -13.75 -6.12
CA THR A 171 2.20 -13.57 -6.82
C THR A 171 3.31 -13.90 -5.83
N VAL A 172 3.93 -15.06 -5.97
CA VAL A 172 4.85 -15.63 -4.97
C VAL A 172 6.28 -15.61 -5.49
N ALA A 173 7.19 -14.99 -4.72
CA ALA A 173 8.63 -15.05 -4.98
C ALA A 173 9.20 -16.39 -4.49
N VAL A 174 9.90 -17.08 -5.35
CA VAL A 174 10.48 -18.41 -5.09
C VAL A 174 11.91 -18.49 -5.61
N ARG A 175 12.69 -19.41 -5.06
CA ARG A 175 14.04 -19.71 -5.54
C ARG A 175 13.99 -20.88 -6.52
N THR A 176 14.35 -20.60 -7.78
CA THR A 176 14.50 -21.60 -8.83
C THR A 176 15.95 -21.86 -9.20
N GLY A 177 16.85 -20.92 -8.89
CA GLY A 177 18.26 -20.96 -9.27
C GLY A 177 19.23 -20.84 -8.08
N ALA A 178 20.43 -20.40 -8.38
CA ALA A 178 21.52 -20.22 -7.43
C ALA A 178 21.19 -19.23 -6.29
N PRO A 179 21.96 -19.20 -5.19
CA PRO A 179 21.83 -18.17 -4.16
C PRO A 179 21.98 -16.74 -4.72
N GLY A 180 21.38 -15.77 -4.04
CA GLY A 180 21.38 -14.38 -4.44
C GLY A 180 20.17 -14.01 -5.33
N PHE A 181 20.13 -12.78 -5.78
CA PHE A 181 18.98 -12.23 -6.51
C PHE A 181 18.75 -12.86 -7.89
N ALA A 182 19.82 -13.37 -8.53
CA ALA A 182 19.75 -14.00 -9.87
C ALA A 182 19.13 -15.42 -9.85
N GLY A 183 18.74 -15.95 -8.71
CA GLY A 183 18.06 -17.25 -8.60
C GLY A 183 16.59 -17.14 -8.20
N ILE A 184 15.99 -15.96 -8.26
CA ILE A 184 14.59 -15.72 -7.85
C ILE A 184 13.68 -15.68 -9.08
N SER A 185 12.54 -16.38 -8.98
CA SER A 185 11.45 -16.35 -9.94
C SER A 185 10.14 -15.92 -9.28
N LEU A 186 9.14 -15.55 -10.08
CA LEU A 186 7.78 -15.31 -9.62
C LEU A 186 6.84 -16.36 -10.16
N LEU A 187 6.00 -16.92 -9.31
CA LEU A 187 4.94 -17.85 -9.67
C LEU A 187 3.58 -17.30 -9.26
N LEU A 188 2.58 -17.45 -10.11
CA LEU A 188 1.18 -17.30 -9.75
C LEU A 188 0.71 -18.59 -9.07
N ILE A 189 0.32 -18.50 -7.80
CA ILE A 189 -0.27 -19.61 -7.06
C ILE A 189 -1.71 -19.25 -6.70
N GLU A 190 -2.64 -20.17 -6.97
CA GLU A 190 -4.07 -19.95 -6.72
C GLU A 190 -4.49 -20.59 -5.40
N LYS A 191 -5.44 -19.97 -4.72
CA LYS A 191 -6.05 -20.55 -3.51
C LYS A 191 -6.63 -21.92 -3.82
N GLY A 192 -6.34 -22.90 -2.98
CA GLY A 192 -6.79 -24.26 -3.19
C GLY A 192 -5.85 -25.14 -4.03
N THR A 193 -4.70 -24.61 -4.51
CA THR A 193 -3.67 -25.43 -5.13
C THR A 193 -3.19 -26.50 -4.14
N PRO A 194 -3.13 -27.78 -4.55
CA PRO A 194 -2.66 -28.86 -3.68
C PRO A 194 -1.25 -28.57 -3.12
N GLY A 195 -1.10 -28.73 -1.79
CA GLY A 195 0.15 -28.39 -1.08
C GLY A 195 0.29 -26.92 -0.70
N PHE A 196 -0.68 -26.05 -1.05
CA PHE A 196 -0.74 -24.67 -0.59
C PHE A 196 -1.73 -24.51 0.57
N THR A 197 -1.29 -23.93 1.68
CA THR A 197 -2.11 -23.69 2.87
C THR A 197 -1.94 -22.25 3.34
N VAL A 198 -3.05 -21.57 3.57
CA VAL A 198 -3.09 -20.30 4.29
C VAL A 198 -3.04 -20.59 5.78
N GLY A 199 -2.04 -20.04 6.46
CA GLY A 199 -1.85 -20.19 7.89
C GLY A 199 -2.75 -19.26 8.72
N ARG A 200 -2.30 -18.97 9.93
CA ARG A 200 -3.05 -18.10 10.83
C ARG A 200 -3.05 -16.66 10.33
N GLU A 201 -4.12 -15.96 10.65
CA GLU A 201 -4.15 -14.50 10.59
C GLU A 201 -3.28 -13.90 11.69
N LEU A 202 -2.44 -12.93 11.33
CA LEU A 202 -1.52 -12.26 12.25
C LEU A 202 -2.17 -11.01 12.85
N LYS A 203 -2.17 -10.89 14.16
CA LYS A 203 -2.63 -9.68 14.86
C LYS A 203 -1.57 -8.59 14.78
N LYS A 204 -1.99 -7.35 14.56
CA LYS A 204 -1.12 -6.21 14.27
C LYS A 204 -1.35 -5.05 15.23
N MET A 205 -0.38 -4.16 15.34
CA MET A 205 -0.50 -2.89 16.07
C MET A 205 -1.53 -1.97 15.42
N GLY A 206 -1.51 -1.87 14.08
CA GLY A 206 -2.39 -1.06 13.26
C GLY A 206 -2.84 -1.83 12.01
N TRP A 207 -3.54 -1.13 11.09
CA TRP A 207 -4.14 -1.72 9.90
C TRP A 207 -5.09 -2.88 10.24
N TRP A 208 -5.90 -2.70 11.27
CA TRP A 208 -6.75 -3.76 11.78
C TRP A 208 -7.74 -4.27 10.75
N ALA A 209 -8.39 -3.38 9.98
CA ALA A 209 -9.36 -3.78 8.97
C ALA A 209 -8.79 -4.68 7.85
N SER A 210 -7.45 -4.76 7.67
CA SER A 210 -6.83 -5.68 6.71
C SER A 210 -6.39 -6.98 7.38
N ASP A 211 -6.56 -8.10 6.68
CA ASP A 211 -5.93 -9.35 7.07
C ASP A 211 -4.45 -9.40 6.66
N THR A 212 -3.68 -10.14 7.41
CA THR A 212 -2.26 -10.43 7.14
C THR A 212 -1.98 -11.86 7.57
N ALA A 213 -1.38 -12.68 6.71
CA ALA A 213 -1.23 -14.11 6.96
C ALA A 213 0.19 -14.64 6.79
N GLU A 214 0.39 -15.82 7.38
CA GLU A 214 1.44 -16.76 7.01
C GLU A 214 0.92 -17.67 5.88
N LEU A 215 1.79 -18.02 4.95
CA LEU A 215 1.50 -18.95 3.86
C LEU A 215 2.49 -20.10 3.90
N PHE A 216 2.02 -21.33 3.67
CA PHE A 216 2.83 -22.54 3.68
C PHE A 216 2.70 -23.28 2.37
N PHE A 217 3.83 -23.77 1.88
CA PHE A 217 3.95 -24.57 0.66
C PHE A 217 4.64 -25.89 1.03
N ASP A 218 3.91 -26.98 0.91
CA ASP A 218 4.41 -28.34 1.13
C ASP A 218 4.25 -29.14 -0.16
N ASP A 219 5.33 -29.22 -0.91
CA ASP A 219 5.34 -29.87 -2.23
C ASP A 219 4.21 -29.37 -3.16
N CYS A 220 3.91 -28.07 -3.09
CA CYS A 220 2.83 -27.43 -3.79
C CYS A 220 3.07 -27.49 -5.31
N ARG A 221 2.13 -28.09 -6.07
CA ARG A 221 2.25 -28.29 -7.50
C ARG A 221 1.69 -27.12 -8.28
N VAL A 222 2.57 -26.32 -8.87
CA VAL A 222 2.22 -25.11 -9.63
C VAL A 222 2.54 -25.35 -11.11
N PRO A 223 1.58 -25.19 -12.05
CA PRO A 223 1.83 -25.36 -13.48
C PRO A 223 2.94 -24.45 -13.99
N VAL A 224 3.81 -24.93 -14.88
CA VAL A 224 4.88 -24.11 -15.47
C VAL A 224 4.34 -22.89 -16.22
N GLY A 225 3.10 -22.97 -16.73
CA GLY A 225 2.40 -21.84 -17.36
C GLY A 225 2.11 -20.67 -16.42
N ASN A 226 2.16 -20.88 -15.10
CA ASN A 226 1.98 -19.88 -14.07
C ASN A 226 3.28 -19.13 -13.70
N LEU A 227 4.38 -19.37 -14.41
CA LEU A 227 5.60 -18.58 -14.28
C LEU A 227 5.35 -17.15 -14.80
N ILE A 228 5.68 -16.17 -13.97
CA ILE A 228 5.56 -14.74 -14.28
C ILE A 228 6.94 -14.27 -14.77
N GLY A 229 7.04 -13.95 -16.05
CA GLY A 229 8.31 -13.65 -16.73
C GLY A 229 9.11 -14.90 -17.08
N ALA A 230 10.43 -14.80 -16.95
CA ALA A 230 11.36 -15.92 -17.15
C ALA A 230 11.91 -16.41 -15.80
N GLU A 231 12.36 -17.68 -15.77
CA GLU A 231 13.10 -18.18 -14.60
C GLU A 231 14.28 -17.26 -14.25
N ASN A 232 14.48 -17.08 -12.96
CA ASN A 232 15.56 -16.27 -12.38
C ASN A 232 15.48 -14.76 -12.68
N MET A 233 14.36 -14.26 -13.24
CA MET A 233 14.10 -12.84 -13.47
C MET A 233 13.18 -12.20 -12.42
N GLY A 234 12.71 -12.96 -11.44
CA GLY A 234 11.71 -12.52 -10.45
C GLY A 234 12.17 -11.33 -9.61
N PHE A 235 13.45 -11.25 -9.26
CA PHE A 235 13.98 -10.10 -8.52
C PHE A 235 13.86 -8.79 -9.31
N ALA A 236 14.18 -8.82 -10.61
CA ALA A 236 14.03 -7.65 -11.47
C ALA A 236 12.56 -7.22 -11.61
N CYS A 237 11.64 -8.19 -11.68
CA CYS A 237 10.20 -7.94 -11.71
C CYS A 237 9.71 -7.26 -10.42
N ILE A 238 10.14 -7.73 -9.25
CA ILE A 238 9.82 -7.15 -7.94
C ILE A 238 10.38 -5.71 -7.84
N MET A 239 11.66 -5.52 -8.19
CA MET A 239 12.31 -4.21 -8.11
C MET A 239 11.66 -3.17 -9.02
N GLY A 240 11.19 -3.58 -10.21
CA GLY A 240 10.46 -2.70 -11.13
C GLY A 240 9.14 -2.17 -10.55
N ASN A 241 8.50 -2.90 -9.64
CA ASN A 241 7.26 -2.49 -8.98
C ASN A 241 7.49 -1.62 -7.73
N PHE A 242 8.61 -1.75 -7.06
CA PHE A 242 8.87 -1.10 -5.77
C PHE A 242 8.87 0.43 -5.81
N GLN A 243 9.14 1.06 -6.97
CA GLN A 243 9.09 2.52 -7.05
C GLN A 243 7.64 3.03 -6.90
N SER A 244 6.68 2.37 -7.53
CA SER A 244 5.25 2.68 -7.40
C SER A 244 4.74 2.40 -5.98
N GLU A 245 5.17 1.32 -5.36
CA GLU A 245 4.83 1.00 -3.96
C GLU A 245 5.37 2.06 -2.98
N ARG A 246 6.62 2.50 -3.15
CA ARG A 246 7.22 3.56 -2.33
C ARG A 246 6.48 4.89 -2.47
N LEU A 247 6.07 5.23 -3.69
CA LEU A 247 5.24 6.41 -3.93
C LEU A 247 3.90 6.28 -3.20
N ALA A 248 3.21 5.14 -3.32
CA ALA A 248 1.93 4.90 -2.66
C ALA A 248 2.05 5.04 -1.13
N LEU A 249 3.12 4.51 -0.52
CA LEU A 249 3.36 4.65 0.92
C LEU A 249 3.67 6.11 1.33
N ALA A 250 4.39 6.87 0.50
CA ALA A 250 4.62 8.29 0.74
C ALA A 250 3.31 9.11 0.67
N LEU A 251 2.44 8.81 -0.31
CA LEU A 251 1.11 9.42 -0.43
C LEU A 251 0.22 9.06 0.77
N MET A 252 0.19 7.81 1.17
CA MET A 252 -0.56 7.36 2.36
C MET A 252 -0.07 8.06 3.63
N ALA A 253 1.25 8.21 3.81
CA ALA A 253 1.84 8.94 4.93
C ALA A 253 1.43 10.42 4.93
N ASN A 254 1.50 11.09 3.78
CA ASN A 254 1.06 12.48 3.64
C ASN A 254 -0.43 12.64 3.94
N MET A 255 -1.29 11.72 3.50
CA MET A 255 -2.72 11.77 3.80
C MET A 255 -3.04 11.46 5.26
N THR A 256 -2.32 10.51 5.88
CA THR A 256 -2.41 10.26 7.33
C THR A 256 -2.06 11.53 8.12
N ALA A 257 -0.96 12.21 7.75
CA ALA A 257 -0.57 13.48 8.35
C ALA A 257 -1.60 14.60 8.11
N GLN A 258 -2.19 14.67 6.91
CA GLN A 258 -3.23 15.63 6.57
C GLN A 258 -4.46 15.46 7.47
N LEU A 259 -4.98 14.24 7.60
CA LEU A 259 -6.14 13.95 8.44
C LEU A 259 -5.86 14.25 9.91
N ALA A 260 -4.67 13.87 10.41
CA ALA A 260 -4.27 14.15 11.78
C ALA A 260 -4.16 15.67 12.08
N LEU A 261 -3.68 16.44 11.11
CA LEU A 261 -3.62 17.91 11.19
C LEU A 261 -5.04 18.52 11.15
N GLU A 262 -5.91 18.04 10.27
CA GLU A 262 -7.32 18.50 10.17
C GLU A 262 -8.05 18.30 11.49
N GLU A 263 -7.95 17.12 12.11
CA GLU A 263 -8.54 16.83 13.43
C GLU A 263 -7.93 17.69 14.54
N SER A 264 -6.62 17.90 14.50
CA SER A 264 -5.94 18.79 15.48
C SER A 264 -6.41 20.23 15.35
N LEU A 265 -6.59 20.74 14.14
CA LEU A 265 -7.11 22.09 13.88
C LEU A 265 -8.56 22.25 14.33
N LYS A 266 -9.41 21.25 14.07
CA LYS A 266 -10.80 21.22 14.54
C LYS A 266 -10.85 21.25 16.06
N TRP A 267 -10.14 20.32 16.71
CA TRP A 267 -10.08 20.25 18.16
C TRP A 267 -9.55 21.55 18.79
N ALA A 268 -8.51 22.13 18.23
CA ALA A 268 -7.92 23.38 18.73
C ALA A 268 -8.88 24.59 18.69
N ARG A 269 -9.86 24.59 17.77
CA ARG A 269 -10.90 25.61 17.64
C ARG A 269 -12.05 25.40 18.62
N GLU A 270 -12.41 24.14 18.89
CA GLU A 270 -13.60 23.75 19.65
C GLU A 270 -13.32 23.54 21.13
N ARG A 271 -12.16 22.94 21.46
CA ARG A 271 -11.82 22.62 22.84
C ARG A 271 -11.43 23.87 23.64
N GLU A 272 -12.13 24.10 24.71
CA GLU A 272 -11.81 25.20 25.67
C GLU A 272 -11.03 24.68 26.86
N ALA A 273 -10.06 25.47 27.30
CA ALA A 273 -9.34 25.33 28.54
C ALA A 273 -8.93 26.74 29.07
N PHE A 274 -8.97 26.94 30.36
CA PHE A 274 -8.64 28.22 31.00
C PHE A 274 -9.44 29.41 30.39
N GLY A 275 -10.72 29.17 30.08
CA GLY A 275 -11.68 30.18 29.64
C GLY A 275 -11.55 30.59 28.15
N LYS A 276 -10.82 29.84 27.33
CA LYS A 276 -10.71 30.12 25.87
C LYS A 276 -10.37 28.85 25.08
N PRO A 277 -10.66 28.82 23.73
CA PRO A 277 -10.20 27.74 22.88
C PRO A 277 -8.70 27.49 22.96
N ILE A 278 -8.29 26.22 22.98
CA ILE A 278 -6.86 25.87 23.14
C ILE A 278 -5.99 26.39 21.98
N GLY A 279 -6.56 26.58 20.80
CA GLY A 279 -5.91 27.22 19.65
C GLY A 279 -5.52 28.68 19.89
N LYS A 280 -5.94 29.32 20.98
CA LYS A 280 -5.48 30.66 21.36
C LYS A 280 -4.16 30.66 22.15
N PHE A 281 -3.70 29.49 22.61
CA PHE A 281 -2.39 29.37 23.26
C PHE A 281 -1.27 29.33 22.26
N GLN A 282 -0.20 30.06 22.49
CA GLN A 282 0.92 30.20 21.56
C GLN A 282 1.58 28.87 21.23
N VAL A 283 1.78 27.99 22.22
CA VAL A 283 2.37 26.66 22.05
C VAL A 283 1.57 25.79 21.09
N ILE A 284 0.24 25.84 21.14
CA ILE A 284 -0.64 25.08 20.24
C ILE A 284 -0.57 25.66 18.81
N LYS A 285 -0.63 27.00 18.68
CA LYS A 285 -0.48 27.66 17.37
C LYS A 285 0.83 27.31 16.68
N HIS A 286 1.94 27.32 17.41
CA HIS A 286 3.27 27.03 16.87
C HIS A 286 3.37 25.58 16.44
N ARG A 287 2.89 24.62 17.24
CA ARG A 287 2.85 23.20 16.85
C ARG A 287 2.05 22.99 15.56
N LEU A 288 0.84 23.54 15.47
CA LEU A 288 0.00 23.42 14.27
C LEU A 288 0.66 24.05 13.03
N ALA A 289 1.34 25.20 13.19
CA ALA A 289 2.08 25.83 12.09
C ALA A 289 3.27 24.99 11.64
N GLU A 290 4.00 24.36 12.55
CA GLU A 290 5.11 23.45 12.24
C GLU A 290 4.62 22.16 11.55
N MET A 291 3.49 21.59 12.02
CA MET A 291 2.85 20.42 11.40
C MET A 291 2.44 20.76 9.97
N ALA A 292 1.77 21.88 9.75
CA ALA A 292 1.35 22.33 8.42
C ALA A 292 2.55 22.55 7.49
N THR A 293 3.61 23.22 7.97
CA THR A 293 4.82 23.47 7.18
C THR A 293 5.49 22.16 6.75
N ALA A 294 5.67 21.23 7.69
CA ALA A 294 6.31 19.95 7.39
C ALA A 294 5.51 19.12 6.37
N LEU A 295 4.17 19.13 6.48
CA LEU A 295 3.28 18.45 5.55
C LEU A 295 3.34 19.04 4.14
N GLU A 296 3.28 20.37 4.00
CA GLU A 296 3.38 21.04 2.70
C GLU A 296 4.70 20.69 1.99
N VAL A 297 5.82 20.76 2.69
CA VAL A 297 7.14 20.38 2.14
C VAL A 297 7.15 18.91 1.70
N SER A 298 6.57 18.01 2.50
CA SER A 298 6.49 16.59 2.20
C SER A 298 5.66 16.29 0.96
N ARG A 299 4.49 16.92 0.85
CA ARG A 299 3.57 16.77 -0.30
C ARG A 299 4.20 17.28 -1.58
N GLU A 300 4.75 18.50 -1.57
CA GLU A 300 5.42 19.09 -2.73
C GLU A 300 6.56 18.19 -3.23
N PHE A 301 7.41 17.72 -2.32
CA PHE A 301 8.50 16.83 -2.71
C PHE A 301 7.98 15.51 -3.31
N THR A 302 6.93 14.92 -2.71
CA THR A 302 6.30 13.68 -3.19
C THR A 302 5.69 13.85 -4.58
N TYR A 303 4.88 14.90 -4.80
CA TYR A 303 4.25 15.17 -6.10
C TYR A 303 5.25 15.47 -7.20
N ARG A 304 6.32 16.19 -6.88
CA ARG A 304 7.43 16.41 -7.83
C ARG A 304 8.06 15.10 -8.29
N GLN A 305 8.22 14.11 -7.39
CA GLN A 305 8.74 12.80 -7.79
C GLN A 305 7.70 12.01 -8.60
N ALA A 306 6.43 12.08 -8.25
CA ALA A 306 5.35 11.50 -9.03
C ALA A 306 5.31 12.07 -10.46
N ALA A 307 5.47 13.39 -10.62
CA ALA A 307 5.52 14.03 -11.93
C ALA A 307 6.71 13.56 -12.78
N LYS A 308 7.88 13.38 -12.17
CA LYS A 308 9.05 12.81 -12.87
C LYS A 308 8.82 11.35 -13.26
N MET A 309 8.19 10.55 -12.40
CA MET A 309 7.81 9.17 -12.71
C MET A 309 6.82 9.12 -13.88
N ALA A 310 5.79 9.97 -13.88
CA ALA A 310 4.82 10.09 -14.97
C ALA A 310 5.50 10.47 -16.30
N ALA A 311 6.56 11.28 -16.24
CA ALA A 311 7.39 11.62 -17.40
C ALA A 311 8.42 10.54 -17.79
N GLY A 312 8.37 9.35 -17.19
CA GLY A 312 9.27 8.23 -17.49
C GLY A 312 10.70 8.40 -16.99
N GLN A 313 10.97 9.36 -16.10
CA GLN A 313 12.30 9.58 -15.53
C GLN A 313 12.59 8.57 -14.41
N SER A 314 13.85 8.15 -14.29
CA SER A 314 14.31 7.34 -13.16
C SER A 314 14.44 8.20 -11.92
N VAL A 315 13.74 7.82 -10.85
CA VAL A 315 13.68 8.55 -9.56
C VAL A 315 13.96 7.64 -8.36
N ILE A 316 14.76 6.60 -8.54
CA ILE A 316 14.99 5.56 -7.50
C ILE A 316 15.47 6.18 -6.19
N LYS A 317 16.44 7.10 -6.25
CA LYS A 317 16.96 7.82 -5.09
C LYS A 317 15.90 8.75 -4.50
N GLU A 318 15.32 9.58 -5.33
CA GLU A 318 14.41 10.64 -4.92
C GLU A 318 13.09 10.07 -4.34
N ILE A 319 12.58 8.95 -4.89
CA ILE A 319 11.37 8.32 -4.34
C ILE A 319 11.65 7.63 -3.00
N SER A 320 12.88 7.11 -2.80
CA SER A 320 13.30 6.59 -1.50
C SER A 320 13.42 7.71 -0.46
N MET A 321 13.93 8.89 -0.86
CA MET A 321 13.95 10.09 -0.02
C MET A 321 12.53 10.56 0.31
N ALA A 322 11.62 10.60 -0.68
CA ALA A 322 10.24 11.01 -0.48
C ALA A 322 9.51 10.10 0.51
N LYS A 323 9.68 8.78 0.38
CA LYS A 323 9.11 7.82 1.32
C LYS A 323 9.62 8.07 2.75
N ASN A 324 10.93 8.16 2.94
CA ASN A 324 11.50 8.39 4.29
C ASN A 324 11.00 9.72 4.86
N PHE A 325 11.05 10.80 4.11
CA PHE A 325 10.64 12.12 4.59
C PHE A 325 9.13 12.17 4.90
N ALA A 326 8.29 11.59 4.06
CA ALA A 326 6.84 11.54 4.28
C ALA A 326 6.48 10.71 5.52
N THR A 327 7.11 9.55 5.71
CA THR A 327 6.86 8.71 6.88
C THR A 327 7.36 9.36 8.18
N ASP A 328 8.50 10.05 8.17
CA ASP A 328 8.99 10.82 9.33
C ASP A 328 8.07 11.99 9.68
N THR A 329 7.61 12.68 8.64
CA THR A 329 6.65 13.79 8.80
C THR A 329 5.35 13.29 9.39
N SER A 330 4.81 12.17 8.92
CA SER A 330 3.56 11.62 9.44
C SER A 330 3.71 11.04 10.85
N ASP A 331 4.83 10.40 11.18
CA ASP A 331 5.14 9.94 12.54
C ASP A 331 5.13 11.10 13.53
N ARG A 332 5.76 12.22 13.17
CA ARG A 332 5.76 13.44 14.00
C ARG A 332 4.36 14.03 14.12
N ILE A 333 3.64 14.20 13.00
CA ILE A 333 2.33 14.86 13.00
C ILE A 333 1.28 14.03 13.75
N THR A 334 1.24 12.72 13.58
CA THR A 334 0.30 11.86 14.33
C THR A 334 0.61 11.85 15.82
N THR A 335 1.89 11.87 16.22
CA THR A 335 2.31 12.01 17.62
C THR A 335 1.84 13.33 18.21
N GLU A 336 2.06 14.45 17.53
CA GLU A 336 1.61 15.78 17.96
C GLU A 336 0.08 15.88 18.02
N ALA A 337 -0.63 15.25 17.11
CA ALA A 337 -2.08 15.22 17.09
C ALA A 337 -2.65 14.50 18.33
N VAL A 338 -2.11 13.32 18.68
CA VAL A 338 -2.47 12.63 19.93
C VAL A 338 -2.22 13.53 21.13
N GLN A 339 -1.08 14.22 21.18
CA GLN A 339 -0.73 15.13 22.28
C GLN A 339 -1.66 16.35 22.35
N ILE A 340 -2.07 16.93 21.22
CA ILE A 340 -2.98 18.08 21.15
C ILE A 340 -4.39 17.68 21.60
N LEU A 341 -4.88 16.49 21.21
CA LEU A 341 -6.18 15.98 21.64
C LEU A 341 -6.17 15.49 23.10
N GLY A 342 -4.99 15.20 23.66
CA GLY A 342 -4.85 14.71 25.02
C GLY A 342 -5.54 13.37 25.25
N GLY A 343 -6.30 13.22 26.34
CA GLY A 343 -6.98 11.96 26.66
C GLY A 343 -7.88 11.43 25.54
N LEU A 344 -8.56 12.31 24.81
CA LEU A 344 -9.38 11.89 23.65
C LEU A 344 -8.53 11.27 22.55
N GLY A 345 -7.34 11.84 22.28
CA GLY A 345 -6.43 11.31 21.24
C GLY A 345 -5.85 9.92 21.54
N TYR A 346 -6.02 9.44 22.79
CA TYR A 346 -5.59 8.12 23.24
C TYR A 346 -6.71 7.07 23.19
N MET A 347 -7.95 7.51 23.00
CA MET A 347 -9.13 6.62 23.00
C MET A 347 -9.38 6.05 21.62
N ARG A 348 -9.80 4.78 21.54
CA ARG A 348 -10.04 4.05 20.27
C ARG A 348 -11.13 4.66 19.40
N GLU A 349 -12.07 5.40 19.97
CA GLU A 349 -13.11 6.14 19.24
C GLU A 349 -12.54 7.35 18.47
N SER A 350 -11.29 7.73 18.76
CA SER A 350 -10.63 8.87 18.10
C SER A 350 -10.00 8.45 16.78
N LEU A 351 -10.32 9.18 15.71
CA LEU A 351 -9.62 9.01 14.43
C LEU A 351 -8.10 9.19 14.59
N VAL A 352 -7.66 10.10 15.46
CA VAL A 352 -6.23 10.40 15.66
C VAL A 352 -5.49 9.19 16.27
N GLU A 353 -6.12 8.44 17.16
CA GLU A 353 -5.56 7.18 17.69
C GLU A 353 -5.33 6.18 16.57
N ARG A 354 -6.35 5.96 15.72
CA ARG A 354 -6.28 5.05 14.59
C ARG A 354 -5.15 5.46 13.63
N LEU A 355 -5.10 6.73 13.26
CA LEU A 355 -4.05 7.26 12.40
C LEU A 355 -2.65 7.06 13.00
N TYR A 356 -2.49 7.24 14.31
CA TYR A 356 -1.22 7.04 15.00
C TYR A 356 -0.74 5.59 14.93
N ARG A 357 -1.58 4.61 15.27
CA ARG A 357 -1.20 3.18 15.24
C ARG A 357 -1.02 2.66 13.81
N ASP A 358 -1.86 3.09 12.87
CA ASP A 358 -1.80 2.68 11.47
C ASP A 358 -0.56 3.24 10.76
N ASN A 359 -0.13 4.43 11.13
CA ASN A 359 1.03 5.09 10.54
C ASN A 359 2.33 4.31 10.73
N ARG A 360 2.45 3.57 11.83
CA ARG A 360 3.74 2.96 12.22
C ARG A 360 4.29 1.99 11.18
N ILE A 361 3.45 1.31 10.42
CA ILE A 361 3.89 0.37 9.38
C ILE A 361 4.51 1.06 8.16
N LEU A 362 4.19 2.31 7.89
CA LEU A 362 4.59 3.01 6.66
C LEU A 362 6.11 3.19 6.53
N SER A 363 6.83 3.31 7.65
CA SER A 363 8.30 3.38 7.66
C SER A 363 8.97 1.99 7.64
N ILE A 364 8.19 0.90 7.74
CA ILE A 364 8.66 -0.48 7.76
C ILE A 364 8.35 -1.20 6.44
N GLY A 365 7.09 -1.15 5.98
CA GLY A 365 6.61 -1.78 4.75
C GLY A 365 7.22 -1.15 3.49
N GLY A 366 7.23 -1.89 2.37
CA GLY A 366 7.80 -1.43 1.09
C GLY A 366 9.32 -1.12 1.13
N GLY A 367 10.04 -1.71 2.10
CA GLY A 367 11.44 -1.45 2.45
C GLY A 367 11.56 -0.48 3.61
N THR A 368 12.28 -0.91 4.66
CA THR A 368 12.47 -0.09 5.87
C THR A 368 13.22 1.21 5.57
N ARG A 369 13.18 2.15 6.53
CA ARG A 369 13.97 3.39 6.47
C ARG A 369 15.44 3.12 6.17
N GLU A 370 16.02 2.10 6.79
CA GLU A 370 17.41 1.71 6.63
C GLU A 370 17.67 1.22 5.19
N VAL A 371 16.79 0.37 4.65
CA VAL A 371 16.88 -0.05 3.24
C VAL A 371 16.78 1.13 2.28
N MET A 372 15.90 2.11 2.57
CA MET A 372 15.85 3.33 1.76
C MET A 372 17.15 4.12 1.84
N ASN A 373 17.75 4.25 3.04
CA ASN A 373 19.03 4.93 3.22
C ASN A 373 20.17 4.21 2.48
N GLU A 374 20.22 2.87 2.48
CA GLU A 374 21.17 2.09 1.68
C GLU A 374 21.01 2.36 0.18
N ILE A 375 19.77 2.44 -0.31
CA ILE A 375 19.52 2.78 -1.72
C ILE A 375 19.99 4.20 -2.03
N ILE A 376 19.66 5.15 -1.16
CA ILE A 376 20.06 6.56 -1.33
C ILE A 376 21.58 6.68 -1.36
N SER A 377 22.29 6.12 -0.38
CA SER A 377 23.75 6.18 -0.28
C SER A 377 24.43 5.53 -1.48
N LYS A 378 23.97 4.35 -1.90
CA LYS A 378 24.45 3.70 -3.12
C LYS A 378 24.27 4.55 -4.38
N GLN A 379 23.15 5.25 -4.51
CA GLN A 379 22.89 6.17 -5.63
C GLN A 379 23.70 7.46 -5.54
N MET A 380 24.30 7.76 -4.39
CA MET A 380 25.26 8.86 -4.18
C MET A 380 26.71 8.44 -4.42
N GLY A 381 26.97 7.14 -4.68
CA GLY A 381 28.30 6.60 -4.92
C GLY A 381 29.07 6.18 -3.66
N LEU A 382 28.35 5.94 -2.55
CA LEU A 382 28.91 5.45 -1.30
C LEU A 382 28.81 3.94 -1.19
#